data_62c2119fed118a9e59f6161c1ca4c627
#
_entry.id   62c2119fed118a9e59f6161c1ca4c627
#
_cell.length_a   1.000
_cell.length_b   1.000
_cell.length_c   1.000
_cell.angle_alpha   90.00
_cell.angle_beta   90.00
_cell.angle_gamma   90.00
#
_symmetry.space_group_name_H-M   'P 1'
#
loop_
_entity.id
_entity.type
_entity.pdbx_description
1 polymer ?
#
loop_
_entity_poly.entity_id
_entity_poly.type
_entity_poly.pdbx_seq_one_letter_code
_entity_poly.pdbx_strand_id
1 'polypeptide(L)'
;MNATPVRLLVCDDHAVVRAGLLALLASAGDIDVVGEASTGEEAVALSAKLAPQVVLMDLQLGGGIDGVEATRRITAAPGGPHVLVLTTYDTDADITRAIAAGATGYLLKAERPEELFAAVHAAARGRTVLSPPVASRVMAQMRAPAPQLTEREQEILEQLAHGLGNREIARALFISEATVKTHLGRIYDKLGVETRSGAVAVAKERRLLR
;
A
#
# COMPACT_ATOMS: atom_id res chain seq x y z
N MET A 1 -7.25 17.83 -32.54
CA MET A 1 -8.29 17.69 -31.48
C MET A 1 -7.53 17.72 -30.17
N ASN A 2 -7.64 18.82 -29.40
CA ASN A 2 -6.98 18.88 -28.09
C ASN A 2 -7.73 17.91 -27.15
N ALA A 3 -7.05 16.85 -26.74
CA ALA A 3 -7.58 15.98 -25.69
C ALA A 3 -7.75 16.80 -24.40
N THR A 4 -8.84 16.56 -23.67
CA THR A 4 -9.04 17.20 -22.37
C THR A 4 -7.88 16.84 -21.43
N PRO A 5 -7.21 17.80 -20.77
CA PRO A 5 -6.12 17.51 -19.86
C PRO A 5 -6.53 16.53 -18.75
N VAL A 6 -5.61 15.68 -18.33
CA VAL A 6 -5.83 14.78 -17.20
C VAL A 6 -5.83 15.57 -15.90
N ARG A 7 -6.93 15.52 -15.16
CA ARG A 7 -7.06 16.19 -13.87
C ARG A 7 -6.35 15.38 -12.78
N LEU A 8 -5.33 15.97 -12.19
CA LEU A 8 -4.42 15.33 -11.23
C LEU A 8 -4.46 16.03 -9.88
N LEU A 9 -4.57 15.27 -8.79
CA LEU A 9 -4.32 15.72 -7.41
C LEU A 9 -2.94 15.20 -7.00
N VAL A 10 -2.10 16.05 -6.40
CA VAL A 10 -0.76 15.68 -5.90
C VAL A 10 -0.79 15.66 -4.37
N CYS A 11 -0.32 14.56 -3.76
CA CYS A 11 -0.17 14.42 -2.31
C CYS A 11 1.24 13.99 -1.95
N ASP A 12 1.97 14.86 -1.23
CA ASP A 12 3.32 14.64 -0.73
C ASP A 12 3.56 15.57 0.46
N ASP A 13 4.07 15.11 1.59
CA ASP A 13 4.30 15.93 2.78
C ASP A 13 5.56 16.80 2.67
N HIS A 14 6.49 16.45 1.78
CA HIS A 14 7.70 17.21 1.54
C HIS A 14 7.46 18.39 0.60
N ALA A 15 7.37 19.61 1.13
CA ALA A 15 7.07 20.81 0.35
C ALA A 15 8.00 21.04 -0.87
N VAL A 16 9.30 20.71 -0.74
CA VAL A 16 10.27 20.88 -1.85
C VAL A 16 10.04 19.86 -2.96
N VAL A 17 9.74 18.60 -2.59
CA VAL A 17 9.41 17.54 -3.56
C VAL A 17 8.11 17.88 -4.27
N ARG A 18 7.08 18.27 -3.53
CA ARG A 18 5.80 18.67 -4.08
C ARG A 18 5.92 19.84 -5.06
N ALA A 19 6.66 20.90 -4.68
CA ALA A 19 6.92 22.03 -5.58
C ALA A 19 7.66 21.61 -6.87
N GLY A 20 8.63 20.69 -6.76
CA GLY A 20 9.33 20.13 -7.91
C GLY A 20 8.41 19.33 -8.83
N LEU A 21 7.53 18.49 -8.26
CA LEU A 21 6.52 17.73 -9.02
C LEU A 21 5.54 18.64 -9.75
N LEU A 22 5.07 19.71 -9.10
CA LEU A 22 4.17 20.69 -9.71
C LEU A 22 4.80 21.37 -10.90
N ALA A 23 6.04 21.86 -10.74
CA ALA A 23 6.79 22.49 -11.83
C ALA A 23 7.01 21.53 -13.01
N LEU A 24 7.32 20.26 -12.71
CA LEU A 24 7.49 19.21 -13.70
C LEU A 24 6.19 18.91 -14.45
N LEU A 25 5.09 18.68 -13.72
CA LEU A 25 3.78 18.37 -14.29
C LEU A 25 3.21 19.52 -15.14
N ALA A 26 3.45 20.76 -14.73
CA ALA A 26 3.07 21.94 -15.51
C ALA A 26 3.74 22.00 -16.89
N SER A 27 4.89 21.35 -17.07
CA SER A 27 5.58 21.29 -18.37
C SER A 27 4.93 20.32 -19.36
N ALA A 28 4.08 19.41 -18.91
CA ALA A 28 3.48 18.37 -19.74
C ALA A 28 2.35 18.87 -20.68
N GLY A 29 1.75 20.04 -20.37
CA GLY A 29 0.72 20.68 -21.23
C GLY A 29 -0.63 19.98 -21.32
N ASP A 30 -0.69 18.70 -21.04
CA ASP A 30 -1.89 17.84 -21.11
C ASP A 30 -2.23 17.19 -19.74
N ILE A 31 -1.61 17.69 -18.65
CA ILE A 31 -1.91 17.36 -17.26
C ILE A 31 -2.31 18.65 -16.54
N ASP A 32 -3.48 18.62 -15.90
CA ASP A 32 -4.00 19.73 -15.09
C ASP A 32 -3.96 19.38 -13.60
N VAL A 33 -3.05 19.99 -12.85
CA VAL A 33 -2.98 19.79 -11.40
C VAL A 33 -4.07 20.61 -10.73
N VAL A 34 -5.16 19.93 -10.37
CA VAL A 34 -6.37 20.56 -9.81
C VAL A 34 -6.27 20.81 -8.30
N GLY A 35 -5.27 20.30 -7.63
CA GLY A 35 -5.06 20.51 -6.20
C GLY A 35 -3.78 19.86 -5.67
N GLU A 36 -3.42 20.27 -4.45
CA GLU A 36 -2.29 19.78 -3.68
C GLU A 36 -2.74 19.38 -2.29
N ALA A 37 -2.15 18.35 -1.74
CA ALA A 37 -2.31 17.90 -0.37
C ALA A 37 -0.95 17.64 0.28
N SER A 38 -0.86 17.88 1.57
CA SER A 38 0.33 17.60 2.40
C SER A 38 0.09 16.47 3.40
N THR A 39 -1.14 16.01 3.54
CA THR A 39 -1.54 14.92 4.45
C THR A 39 -2.52 13.97 3.76
N GLY A 40 -2.63 12.75 4.30
CA GLY A 40 -3.57 11.77 3.77
C GLY A 40 -5.03 12.21 3.92
N GLU A 41 -5.38 12.90 5.02
CA GLU A 41 -6.71 13.43 5.26
C GLU A 41 -7.09 14.52 4.24
N GLU A 42 -6.15 15.43 3.95
CA GLU A 42 -6.34 16.45 2.90
C GLU A 42 -6.53 15.78 1.53
N ALA A 43 -5.73 14.77 1.20
CA ALA A 43 -5.85 14.06 -0.06
C ALA A 43 -7.23 13.40 -0.21
N VAL A 44 -7.75 12.75 0.84
CA VAL A 44 -9.10 12.17 0.84
C VAL A 44 -10.18 13.24 0.65
N ALA A 45 -10.11 14.34 1.41
CA ALA A 45 -11.08 15.42 1.33
C ALA A 45 -11.07 16.12 -0.04
N LEU A 46 -9.89 16.45 -0.56
CA LEU A 46 -9.73 17.09 -1.87
C LEU A 46 -10.10 16.16 -3.01
N SER A 47 -9.82 14.87 -2.90
CA SER A 47 -10.24 13.87 -3.88
C SER A 47 -11.77 13.86 -4.05
N ALA A 48 -12.51 13.86 -2.95
CA ALA A 48 -13.97 13.92 -2.99
C ALA A 48 -14.51 15.26 -3.54
N LYS A 49 -13.84 16.39 -3.20
CA LYS A 49 -14.27 17.73 -3.60
C LYS A 49 -13.96 18.05 -5.05
N LEU A 50 -12.76 17.71 -5.51
CA LEU A 50 -12.24 18.12 -6.82
C LEU A 50 -12.52 17.08 -7.92
N ALA A 51 -12.87 15.85 -7.55
CA ALA A 51 -13.09 14.73 -8.46
C ALA A 51 -11.97 14.62 -9.53
N PRO A 52 -10.68 14.47 -9.12
CA PRO A 52 -9.58 14.28 -10.06
C PRO A 52 -9.75 12.94 -10.78
N GLN A 53 -9.09 12.74 -11.92
CA GLN A 53 -9.02 11.44 -12.58
C GLN A 53 -7.92 10.57 -11.96
N VAL A 54 -6.84 11.20 -11.52
CA VAL A 54 -5.69 10.53 -10.89
C VAL A 54 -5.29 11.26 -9.62
N VAL A 55 -4.91 10.52 -8.59
CA VAL A 55 -4.23 11.02 -7.39
C VAL A 55 -2.81 10.48 -7.41
N LEU A 56 -1.82 11.36 -7.44
CA LEU A 56 -0.43 11.02 -7.23
C LEU A 56 -0.15 11.04 -5.73
N MET A 57 0.17 9.90 -5.14
CA MET A 57 0.18 9.68 -3.70
C MET A 57 1.54 9.23 -3.20
N ASP A 58 2.17 9.99 -2.30
CA ASP A 58 3.28 9.44 -1.52
C ASP A 58 2.75 8.51 -0.42
N LEU A 59 3.48 7.43 -0.16
CA LEU A 59 3.13 6.49 0.92
C LEU A 59 3.54 7.00 2.30
N GLN A 60 4.65 7.71 2.37
CA GLN A 60 5.19 8.22 3.63
C GLN A 60 4.72 9.66 3.85
N LEU A 61 3.60 9.81 4.50
CA LEU A 61 3.05 11.09 4.91
C LEU A 61 3.27 11.29 6.41
N GLY A 62 3.80 12.45 6.79
CA GLY A 62 4.02 12.82 8.18
C GLY A 62 2.70 13.19 8.87
N GLY A 63 2.39 12.49 9.97
CA GLY A 63 1.21 12.75 10.81
C GLY A 63 -0.11 12.26 10.21
N GLY A 64 -1.03 11.81 11.06
CA GLY A 64 -2.35 11.35 10.63
C GLY A 64 -2.35 9.99 9.93
N ILE A 65 -3.17 9.82 8.89
CA ILE A 65 -3.20 8.58 8.09
C ILE A 65 -2.06 8.56 7.08
N ASP A 66 -1.46 7.38 6.88
CA ASP A 66 -0.43 7.18 5.86
C ASP A 66 -1.03 7.13 4.44
N GLY A 67 -0.16 7.15 3.41
CA GLY A 67 -0.60 7.13 2.01
C GLY A 67 -1.31 5.82 1.63
N VAL A 68 -1.06 4.71 2.32
CA VAL A 68 -1.76 3.44 2.09
C VAL A 68 -3.21 3.53 2.57
N GLU A 69 -3.43 4.06 3.78
CA GLU A 69 -4.78 4.25 4.31
C GLU A 69 -5.56 5.32 3.51
N ALA A 70 -4.88 6.42 3.12
CA ALA A 70 -5.46 7.41 2.22
C ALA A 70 -5.89 6.79 0.88
N THR A 71 -5.02 5.96 0.27
CA THR A 71 -5.32 5.21 -0.95
C THR A 71 -6.57 4.35 -0.76
N ARG A 72 -6.64 3.57 0.32
CA ARG A 72 -7.79 2.70 0.59
C ARG A 72 -9.10 3.49 0.68
N ARG A 73 -9.11 4.65 1.36
CA ARG A 73 -10.31 5.50 1.49
C ARG A 73 -10.73 6.11 0.15
N ILE A 74 -9.77 6.55 -0.65
CA ILE A 74 -10.04 7.14 -1.96
C ILE A 74 -10.59 6.08 -2.92
N THR A 75 -10.01 4.90 -2.97
CA THR A 75 -10.41 3.82 -3.89
C THR A 75 -11.68 3.09 -3.46
N ALA A 76 -12.09 3.20 -2.19
CA ALA A 76 -13.34 2.62 -1.70
C ALA A 76 -14.60 3.29 -2.30
N ALA A 77 -14.48 4.52 -2.81
CA ALA A 77 -15.59 5.22 -3.44
C ALA A 77 -15.86 4.66 -4.86
N PRO A 78 -17.09 4.20 -5.16
CA PRO A 78 -17.42 3.74 -6.51
C PRO A 78 -17.18 4.82 -7.57
N GLY A 79 -16.42 4.51 -8.61
CA GLY A 79 -16.06 5.49 -9.64
C GLY A 79 -15.07 6.57 -9.17
N GLY A 80 -14.41 6.34 -8.04
CA GLY A 80 -13.36 7.22 -7.52
C GLY A 80 -12.14 7.31 -8.45
N PRO A 81 -11.22 8.24 -8.18
CA PRO A 81 -10.02 8.43 -9.00
C PRO A 81 -9.08 7.23 -8.90
N HIS A 82 -8.26 7.08 -9.90
CA HIS A 82 -7.15 6.12 -9.88
C HIS A 82 -6.02 6.66 -9.01
N VAL A 83 -5.47 5.83 -8.13
CA VAL A 83 -4.33 6.22 -7.29
C VAL A 83 -3.04 5.67 -7.89
N LEU A 84 -2.14 6.58 -8.23
CA LEU A 84 -0.78 6.29 -8.68
C LEU A 84 0.18 6.61 -7.54
N VAL A 85 0.77 5.59 -6.95
CA VAL A 85 1.75 5.75 -5.88
C VAL A 85 3.07 6.26 -6.46
N LEU A 86 3.66 7.28 -5.84
CA LEU A 86 4.97 7.82 -6.16
C LEU A 86 5.78 7.99 -4.87
N THR A 87 6.78 7.14 -4.65
CA THR A 87 7.53 7.09 -3.39
C THR A 87 9.03 6.87 -3.61
N THR A 88 9.83 7.20 -2.60
CA THR A 88 11.27 6.88 -2.58
C THR A 88 11.55 5.45 -2.12
N TYR A 89 10.56 4.79 -1.51
CA TYR A 89 10.70 3.46 -0.90
C TYR A 89 10.03 2.40 -1.75
N ASP A 90 10.69 1.24 -1.83
CA ASP A 90 10.26 0.12 -2.65
C ASP A 90 10.30 -1.22 -1.87
N THR A 91 10.01 -1.18 -0.55
CA THR A 91 9.97 -2.44 0.21
C THR A 91 8.82 -3.33 -0.29
N ASP A 92 9.03 -4.63 -0.25
CA ASP A 92 8.02 -5.61 -0.67
C ASP A 92 6.70 -5.45 0.12
N ALA A 93 6.81 -5.08 1.41
CA ALA A 93 5.66 -4.81 2.27
C ALA A 93 4.86 -3.58 1.81
N ASP A 94 5.55 -2.48 1.44
CA ASP A 94 4.89 -1.25 0.98
C ASP A 94 4.19 -1.46 -0.35
N ILE A 95 4.84 -2.15 -1.30
CA ILE A 95 4.26 -2.50 -2.58
C ILE A 95 2.99 -3.34 -2.38
N THR A 96 3.08 -4.39 -1.55
CA THR A 96 1.94 -5.28 -1.28
C THR A 96 0.78 -4.53 -0.62
N ARG A 97 1.06 -3.68 0.37
CA ARG A 97 0.05 -2.88 1.08
C ARG A 97 -0.64 -1.88 0.14
N ALA A 98 0.12 -1.21 -0.72
CA ALA A 98 -0.42 -0.24 -1.67
C ALA A 98 -1.33 -0.91 -2.71
N ILE A 99 -0.92 -2.05 -3.28
CA ILE A 99 -1.73 -2.84 -4.21
C ILE A 99 -3.01 -3.33 -3.53
N ALA A 100 -2.92 -3.87 -2.30
CA ALA A 100 -4.06 -4.32 -1.52
C ALA A 100 -5.03 -3.18 -1.14
N ALA A 101 -4.53 -1.95 -1.03
CA ALA A 101 -5.32 -0.75 -0.82
C ALA A 101 -6.02 -0.24 -2.10
N GLY A 102 -5.79 -0.88 -3.26
CA GLY A 102 -6.42 -0.53 -4.53
C GLY A 102 -5.63 0.44 -5.40
N ALA A 103 -4.33 0.64 -5.15
CA ALA A 103 -3.50 1.47 -6.02
C ALA A 103 -3.52 0.95 -7.47
N THR A 104 -3.77 1.84 -8.42
CA THR A 104 -3.77 1.54 -9.86
C THR A 104 -2.34 1.43 -10.40
N GLY A 105 -1.37 2.10 -9.77
CA GLY A 105 0.02 2.03 -10.19
C GLY A 105 1.00 2.37 -9.07
N TYR A 106 2.28 2.04 -9.32
CA TYR A 106 3.35 2.25 -8.36
C TYR A 106 4.64 2.64 -9.09
N LEU A 107 5.16 3.83 -8.79
CA LEU A 107 6.38 4.38 -9.34
C LEU A 107 7.35 4.76 -8.24
N LEU A 108 8.63 4.77 -8.57
CA LEU A 108 9.67 5.36 -7.72
C LEU A 108 9.88 6.83 -8.09
N LYS A 109 10.14 7.69 -7.10
CA LYS A 109 10.48 9.11 -7.33
C LYS A 109 11.77 9.32 -8.14
N ALA A 110 12.55 8.26 -8.35
CA ALA A 110 13.75 8.26 -9.17
C ALA A 110 13.48 8.03 -10.67
N GLU A 111 12.23 7.79 -11.06
CA GLU A 111 11.88 7.59 -12.47
C GLU A 111 12.01 8.88 -13.28
N ARG A 112 12.20 8.73 -14.60
CA ARG A 112 12.32 9.88 -15.50
C ARG A 112 10.98 10.59 -15.67
N PRO A 113 11.00 11.91 -15.96
CA PRO A 113 9.78 12.68 -16.16
C PRO A 113 8.81 12.07 -17.18
N GLU A 114 9.32 11.56 -18.28
CA GLU A 114 8.52 10.97 -19.35
C GLU A 114 7.77 9.72 -18.88
N GLU A 115 8.39 8.96 -17.98
CA GLU A 115 7.77 7.75 -17.38
C GLU A 115 6.64 8.14 -16.42
N LEU A 116 6.83 9.20 -15.64
CA LEU A 116 5.78 9.75 -14.78
C LEU A 116 4.57 10.22 -15.62
N PHE A 117 4.80 10.99 -16.69
CA PHE A 117 3.71 11.47 -17.55
C PHE A 117 2.97 10.31 -18.21
N ALA A 118 3.70 9.34 -18.75
CA ALA A 118 3.11 8.15 -19.35
C ALA A 118 2.27 7.36 -18.33
N ALA A 119 2.74 7.27 -17.08
CA ALA A 119 2.04 6.58 -16.00
C ALA A 119 0.76 7.32 -15.59
N VAL A 120 0.78 8.65 -15.48
CA VAL A 120 -0.42 9.45 -15.20
C VAL A 120 -1.47 9.23 -16.29
N HIS A 121 -1.08 9.29 -17.55
CA HIS A 121 -2.01 9.03 -18.67
C HIS A 121 -2.53 7.59 -18.71
N ALA A 122 -1.72 6.61 -18.36
CA ALA A 122 -2.16 5.22 -18.29
C ALA A 122 -3.13 5.00 -17.10
N ALA A 123 -2.82 5.56 -15.94
CA ALA A 123 -3.68 5.50 -14.76
C ALA A 123 -5.04 6.17 -15.01
N ALA A 124 -5.06 7.34 -15.67
CA ALA A 124 -6.31 8.01 -16.04
C ALA A 124 -7.23 7.17 -16.94
N ARG A 125 -6.69 6.17 -17.63
CA ARG A 125 -7.43 5.18 -18.43
C ARG A 125 -7.71 3.88 -17.69
N GLY A 126 -7.45 3.83 -16.38
CA GLY A 126 -7.63 2.63 -15.55
C GLY A 126 -6.62 1.51 -15.84
N ARG A 127 -5.49 1.82 -16.47
CA ARG A 127 -4.45 0.83 -16.75
C ARG A 127 -3.48 0.73 -15.59
N THR A 128 -3.15 -0.47 -15.17
CA THR A 128 -2.13 -0.72 -14.16
C THR A 128 -0.75 -0.33 -14.67
N VAL A 129 0.00 0.42 -13.86
CA VAL A 129 1.36 0.86 -14.16
C VAL A 129 2.28 0.51 -13.01
N LEU A 130 3.35 -0.21 -13.31
CA LEU A 130 4.41 -0.52 -12.35
C LEU A 130 5.75 -0.15 -12.97
N SER A 131 6.60 0.53 -12.23
CA SER A 131 7.98 0.73 -12.68
C SER A 131 8.70 -0.62 -12.81
N PRO A 132 9.70 -0.77 -13.69
CA PRO A 132 10.37 -2.04 -13.90
C PRO A 132 10.91 -2.71 -12.64
N PRO A 133 11.53 -1.98 -11.67
CA PRO A 133 11.94 -2.57 -10.41
C PRO A 133 10.77 -3.12 -9.60
N VAL A 134 9.66 -2.36 -9.51
CA VAL A 134 8.45 -2.76 -8.78
C VAL A 134 7.79 -3.97 -9.45
N ALA A 135 7.65 -3.96 -10.76
CA ALA A 135 7.11 -5.09 -11.51
C ALA A 135 7.90 -6.38 -11.27
N SER A 136 9.25 -6.30 -11.26
CA SER A 136 10.12 -7.42 -10.98
C SER A 136 9.90 -8.00 -9.58
N ARG A 137 9.71 -7.16 -8.57
CA ARG A 137 9.43 -7.57 -7.19
C ARG A 137 8.04 -8.21 -7.06
N VAL A 138 7.02 -7.61 -7.64
CA VAL A 138 5.66 -8.19 -7.65
C VAL A 138 5.68 -9.57 -8.30
N MET A 139 6.36 -9.73 -9.44
CA MET A 139 6.50 -11.02 -10.11
C MET A 139 7.29 -12.03 -9.29
N ALA A 140 8.31 -11.59 -8.55
CA ALA A 140 9.07 -12.46 -7.64
C ALA A 140 8.20 -12.94 -6.49
N GLN A 141 7.39 -12.06 -5.89
CA GLN A 141 6.43 -12.42 -4.84
C GLN A 141 5.37 -13.41 -5.33
N MET A 142 4.84 -13.21 -6.54
CA MET A 142 3.87 -14.15 -7.14
C MET A 142 4.46 -15.54 -7.41
N ARG A 143 5.77 -15.62 -7.65
CA ARG A 143 6.51 -16.89 -7.86
C ARG A 143 7.02 -17.50 -6.57
N ALA A 144 7.22 -16.69 -5.53
CA ALA A 144 7.64 -17.19 -4.23
C ALA A 144 6.51 -18.07 -3.67
N PRO A 145 6.81 -19.28 -3.17
CA PRO A 145 5.82 -20.05 -2.44
C PRO A 145 5.37 -19.20 -1.25
N ALA A 146 4.06 -19.17 -1.03
CA ALA A 146 3.51 -18.47 0.14
C ALA A 146 4.31 -18.85 1.39
N PRO A 147 4.75 -17.89 2.21
CA PRO A 147 5.58 -18.18 3.37
C PRO A 147 4.87 -19.21 4.24
N GLN A 148 5.41 -20.43 4.26
CA GLN A 148 4.84 -21.51 5.04
C GLN A 148 5.15 -21.29 6.51
N LEU A 149 4.15 -21.45 7.35
CA LEU A 149 4.38 -21.52 8.79
C LEU A 149 5.21 -22.75 9.11
N THR A 150 6.22 -22.60 9.96
CA THR A 150 6.93 -23.75 10.53
C THR A 150 5.97 -24.55 11.42
N GLU A 151 6.26 -25.80 11.70
CA GLU A 151 5.46 -26.62 12.63
C GLU A 151 5.20 -25.88 13.95
N ARG A 152 6.24 -25.21 14.48
CA ARG A 152 6.12 -24.46 15.74
C ARG A 152 5.24 -23.22 15.62
N GLU A 153 5.29 -22.52 14.51
CA GLU A 153 4.41 -21.38 14.24
C GLU A 153 2.96 -21.85 14.04
N GLN A 154 2.80 -23.02 13.42
CA GLN A 154 1.48 -23.64 13.26
C GLN A 154 0.85 -23.98 14.61
N GLU A 155 1.60 -24.66 15.50
CA GLU A 155 1.13 -25.00 16.86
C GLU A 155 0.73 -23.72 17.64
N ILE A 156 1.54 -22.66 17.55
CA ILE A 156 1.25 -21.39 18.23
C ILE A 156 -0.01 -20.75 17.65
N LEU A 157 -0.17 -20.75 16.32
CA LEU A 157 -1.35 -20.19 15.64
C LEU A 157 -2.64 -20.96 16.01
N GLU A 158 -2.59 -22.28 16.17
CA GLU A 158 -3.72 -23.10 16.64
C GLU A 158 -4.12 -22.71 18.06
N GLN A 159 -3.14 -22.60 18.98
CA GLN A 159 -3.44 -22.15 20.35
C GLN A 159 -3.98 -20.69 20.37
N LEU A 160 -3.48 -19.85 19.49
CA LEU A 160 -3.98 -18.50 19.30
C LEU A 160 -5.46 -18.49 18.88
N ALA A 161 -5.82 -19.36 17.95
CA ALA A 161 -7.18 -19.50 17.44
C ALA A 161 -8.15 -20.05 18.48
N HIS A 162 -7.67 -20.85 19.46
CA HIS A 162 -8.43 -21.28 20.62
C HIS A 162 -8.60 -20.18 21.69
N GLY A 163 -8.04 -18.97 21.45
CA GLY A 163 -8.20 -17.83 22.35
C GLY A 163 -7.20 -17.76 23.50
N LEU A 164 -6.19 -18.64 23.55
CA LEU A 164 -5.22 -18.69 24.65
C LEU A 164 -4.31 -17.48 24.63
N GLY A 165 -4.07 -16.84 25.80
CA GLY A 165 -3.10 -15.79 25.97
C GLY A 165 -1.65 -16.28 25.86
N ASN A 166 -0.68 -15.36 25.67
CA ASN A 166 0.73 -15.73 25.45
C ASN A 166 1.29 -16.61 26.57
N ARG A 167 0.89 -16.34 27.83
CA ARG A 167 1.30 -17.14 29.00
C ARG A 167 0.73 -18.57 28.98
N GLU A 168 -0.49 -18.72 28.49
CA GLU A 168 -1.15 -20.01 28.36
C GLU A 168 -0.53 -20.82 27.21
N ILE A 169 -0.26 -20.17 26.07
CA ILE A 169 0.46 -20.75 24.94
C ILE A 169 1.85 -21.21 25.39
N ALA A 170 2.58 -20.35 26.14
CA ALA A 170 3.90 -20.67 26.65
C ALA A 170 3.88 -21.93 27.51
N ARG A 171 2.90 -22.07 28.39
CA ARG A 171 2.72 -23.25 29.24
C ARG A 171 2.33 -24.49 28.41
N ALA A 172 1.36 -24.35 27.50
CA ALA A 172 0.89 -25.47 26.68
C ALA A 172 1.99 -26.05 25.79
N LEU A 173 2.89 -25.19 25.33
CA LEU A 173 3.96 -25.57 24.40
C LEU A 173 5.34 -25.72 25.05
N PHE A 174 5.43 -25.59 26.39
CA PHE A 174 6.67 -25.71 27.17
C PHE A 174 7.80 -24.76 26.70
N ILE A 175 7.47 -23.50 26.43
CA ILE A 175 8.41 -22.44 26.05
C ILE A 175 8.23 -21.16 26.88
N SER A 176 9.11 -20.17 26.69
CA SER A 176 8.97 -18.88 27.37
C SER A 176 7.94 -17.99 26.68
N GLU A 177 7.32 -17.06 27.44
CA GLU A 177 6.44 -16.04 26.86
C GLU A 177 7.19 -15.15 25.84
N ALA A 178 8.49 -14.90 26.06
CA ALA A 178 9.32 -14.15 25.11
C ALA A 178 9.44 -14.90 23.78
N THR A 179 9.61 -16.23 23.82
CA THR A 179 9.64 -17.09 22.64
C THR A 179 8.30 -17.06 21.89
N VAL A 180 7.17 -17.11 22.62
CA VAL A 180 5.83 -16.97 22.00
C VAL A 180 5.71 -15.62 21.28
N LYS A 181 6.10 -14.51 21.92
CA LYS A 181 6.07 -13.17 21.28
C LYS A 181 6.90 -13.13 19.99
N THR A 182 8.09 -13.72 20.01
CA THR A 182 8.94 -13.77 18.81
C THR A 182 8.30 -14.55 17.68
N HIS A 183 7.70 -15.71 17.96
CA HIS A 183 6.97 -16.48 16.95
C HIS A 183 5.73 -15.75 16.46
N LEU A 184 4.97 -15.08 17.34
CA LEU A 184 3.80 -14.30 16.93
C LEU A 184 4.19 -13.17 15.97
N GLY A 185 5.29 -12.46 16.20
CA GLY A 185 5.79 -11.47 15.25
C GLY A 185 6.03 -12.09 13.88
N ARG A 186 6.76 -13.21 13.81
CA ARG A 186 7.01 -13.93 12.55
C ARG A 186 5.74 -14.46 11.88
N ILE A 187 4.76 -14.92 12.67
CA ILE A 187 3.45 -15.37 12.17
C ILE A 187 2.72 -14.17 11.55
N TYR A 188 2.70 -13.03 12.23
CA TYR A 188 2.03 -11.82 11.74
C TYR A 188 2.68 -11.35 10.43
N ASP A 189 4.01 -11.30 10.36
CA ASP A 189 4.75 -10.97 9.13
C ASP A 189 4.40 -11.93 7.98
N LYS A 190 4.40 -13.25 8.25
CA LYS A 190 4.09 -14.28 7.25
C LYS A 190 2.63 -14.26 6.77
N LEU A 191 1.70 -13.86 7.64
CA LEU A 191 0.28 -13.76 7.30
C LEU A 191 -0.09 -12.40 6.72
N GLY A 192 0.79 -11.38 6.82
CA GLY A 192 0.56 -10.01 6.37
C GLY A 192 -0.44 -9.27 7.26
N VAL A 193 -0.38 -9.47 8.58
CA VAL A 193 -1.31 -8.88 9.55
C VAL A 193 -0.56 -8.21 10.70
N GLU A 194 -1.18 -7.23 11.35
CA GLU A 194 -0.58 -6.51 12.49
C GLU A 194 -1.23 -6.88 13.83
N THR A 195 -2.35 -7.59 13.80
CA THR A 195 -3.13 -7.87 15.00
C THR A 195 -3.38 -9.36 15.22
N ARG A 196 -3.58 -9.72 16.48
CA ARG A 196 -3.96 -11.06 16.91
C ARG A 196 -5.23 -11.55 16.22
N SER A 197 -6.28 -10.71 16.21
CA SER A 197 -7.55 -11.02 15.56
C SER A 197 -7.41 -11.17 14.05
N GLY A 198 -6.58 -10.33 13.41
CA GLY A 198 -6.23 -10.44 12.01
C GLY A 198 -5.56 -11.78 11.66
N ALA A 199 -4.61 -12.22 12.51
CA ALA A 199 -3.94 -13.50 12.31
C ALA A 199 -4.93 -14.68 12.35
N VAL A 200 -5.86 -14.68 13.30
CA VAL A 200 -6.88 -15.74 13.40
C VAL A 200 -7.87 -15.70 12.23
N ALA A 201 -8.27 -14.49 11.78
CA ALA A 201 -9.17 -14.34 10.64
C ALA A 201 -8.52 -14.87 9.35
N VAL A 202 -7.30 -14.45 9.04
CA VAL A 202 -6.55 -14.92 7.86
C VAL A 202 -6.25 -16.41 7.93
N ALA A 203 -5.94 -16.94 9.13
CA ALA A 203 -5.69 -18.37 9.32
C ALA A 203 -6.94 -19.22 9.00
N LYS A 204 -8.13 -18.75 9.38
CA LYS A 204 -9.42 -19.41 9.04
C LYS A 204 -9.70 -19.32 7.54
N GLU A 205 -9.55 -18.12 6.95
CA GLU A 205 -9.79 -17.90 5.52
C GLU A 205 -8.90 -18.76 4.64
N ARG A 206 -7.60 -18.85 4.97
CA ARG A 206 -6.61 -19.65 4.24
C ARG A 206 -6.58 -21.12 4.64
N ARG A 207 -7.48 -21.55 5.54
CA ARG A 207 -7.56 -22.94 6.06
C ARG A 207 -6.22 -23.44 6.64
N LEU A 208 -5.53 -22.58 7.36
CA LEU A 208 -4.26 -22.90 8.02
C LEU A 208 -4.46 -23.56 9.39
N LEU A 209 -5.65 -23.57 9.93
CA LEU A 209 -6.00 -24.24 11.21
C LEU A 209 -6.43 -25.68 10.91
N ARG A 210 -5.89 -26.63 11.69
CA ARG A 210 -6.23 -28.05 11.62
C ARG A 210 -7.41 -28.37 12.53
#